data_81ffdce2b16df7e4799ee1b649912a78
#
_entry.id   81ffdce2b16df7e4799ee1b649912a78
#
_cell.length_a   1.000
_cell.length_b   1.000
_cell.length_c   1.000
_cell.angle_alpha   90.00
_cell.angle_beta   90.00
_cell.angle_gamma   90.00
#
_symmetry.space_group_name_H-M   'P 1'
#
loop_
_entity.id
_entity.type
_entity.pdbx_description
1 polymer ?
#
loop_
_entity_poly.entity_id
_entity_poly.type
_entity_poly.pdbx_seq_one_letter_code
_entity_poly.pdbx_strand_id
1 'polypeptide(L)'
;VYINSKSRWSDNEIKFSLRSLEKFASGYRDVYVVGHKPTFLNDNIVHIPFADSYGNKATNIMLKVLKASETDEISDDFCLLNDDYFFVNPVDIKTYPYYWKCDLAHTIQIQRNEYQQHVIPTYKELLDRKLPTKNFDTHKPIIYNKSLFQDIVSQYDWNRPYGFILRSIYCNTLGITGIERVDNK
;
A
#
# COMPACT_ATOMS: atom_id res chain seq x y z
N VAL A 1 -9.56 0.60 -2.31
CA VAL A 1 -8.72 0.98 -3.47
C VAL A 1 -7.72 -0.10 -3.74
N TYR A 2 -7.60 -0.55 -4.97
CA TYR A 2 -6.55 -1.41 -5.47
C TYR A 2 -5.55 -0.58 -6.29
N ILE A 3 -4.26 -0.87 -6.16
CA ILE A 3 -3.25 -0.40 -7.09
C ILE A 3 -2.88 -1.55 -8.02
N ASN A 4 -2.90 -1.31 -9.33
CA ASN A 4 -2.64 -2.34 -10.32
C ASN A 4 -1.55 -1.90 -11.31
N SER A 5 -0.68 -2.82 -11.65
CA SER A 5 0.29 -2.70 -12.73
C SER A 5 0.02 -3.80 -13.76
N LYS A 6 0.59 -3.69 -14.95
CA LYS A 6 0.38 -4.72 -15.98
C LYS A 6 0.86 -6.09 -15.48
N SER A 7 -0.07 -7.02 -15.31
CA SER A 7 0.18 -8.38 -14.85
C SER A 7 0.85 -9.25 -15.91
N ARG A 8 1.70 -10.18 -15.48
CA ARG A 8 2.24 -11.28 -16.30
C ARG A 8 1.32 -12.50 -16.33
N TRP A 9 0.28 -12.50 -15.47
CA TRP A 9 -0.64 -13.64 -15.25
C TRP A 9 -2.06 -13.33 -15.74
N SER A 10 -2.19 -12.49 -16.77
CA SER A 10 -3.48 -12.09 -17.36
C SER A 10 -4.45 -11.51 -16.32
N ASP A 11 -3.94 -10.72 -15.38
CA ASP A 11 -4.67 -10.08 -14.28
C ASP A 11 -5.44 -11.06 -13.36
N ASN A 12 -5.01 -12.32 -13.29
CA ASN A 12 -5.67 -13.30 -12.43
C ASN A 12 -5.52 -12.96 -10.94
N GLU A 13 -4.41 -12.33 -10.54
CA GLU A 13 -4.18 -11.92 -9.17
C GLU A 13 -5.30 -11.00 -8.70
N ILE A 14 -5.49 -9.87 -9.36
CA ILE A 14 -6.53 -8.91 -9.00
C ILE A 14 -7.93 -9.49 -9.18
N LYS A 15 -8.14 -10.38 -10.15
CA LYS A 15 -9.43 -11.05 -10.37
C LYS A 15 -9.85 -11.88 -9.16
N PHE A 16 -8.94 -12.67 -8.62
CA PHE A 16 -9.23 -13.49 -7.44
C PHE A 16 -9.27 -12.65 -6.16
N SER A 17 -8.45 -11.61 -6.08
CA SER A 17 -8.49 -10.66 -4.96
C SER A 17 -9.85 -9.98 -4.86
N LEU A 18 -10.38 -9.44 -5.96
CA LEU A 18 -11.70 -8.82 -6.03
C LEU A 18 -12.83 -9.80 -5.65
N ARG A 19 -12.77 -11.06 -6.10
CA ARG A 19 -13.72 -12.09 -5.70
C ARG A 19 -13.65 -12.41 -4.21
N SER A 20 -12.46 -12.40 -3.64
CA SER A 20 -12.29 -12.62 -2.19
C SER A 20 -12.83 -11.44 -1.39
N LEU A 21 -12.65 -10.21 -1.87
CA LEU A 21 -13.22 -9.00 -1.29
C LEU A 21 -14.76 -9.09 -1.28
N GLU A 22 -15.37 -9.37 -2.43
CA GLU A 22 -16.83 -9.51 -2.56
C GLU A 22 -17.39 -10.57 -1.61
N LYS A 23 -16.69 -11.69 -1.44
CA LYS A 23 -17.15 -12.81 -0.63
C LYS A 23 -17.01 -12.59 0.88
N PHE A 24 -15.92 -11.94 1.31
CA PHE A 24 -15.51 -11.94 2.71
C PHE A 24 -15.44 -10.56 3.35
N ALA A 25 -15.36 -9.48 2.59
CA ALA A 25 -15.22 -8.15 3.15
C ALA A 25 -16.58 -7.42 3.24
N SER A 26 -16.70 -6.62 4.29
CA SER A 26 -17.81 -5.69 4.52
C SER A 26 -17.28 -4.32 4.90
N GLY A 27 -18.17 -3.33 5.10
CA GLY A 27 -17.78 -2.01 5.57
C GLY A 27 -17.18 -1.08 4.51
N TYR A 28 -17.19 -1.45 3.24
CA TYR A 28 -16.83 -0.58 2.12
C TYR A 28 -18.05 -0.18 1.28
N ARG A 29 -17.95 0.94 0.56
CA ARG A 29 -19.00 1.43 -0.34
C ARG A 29 -18.68 1.09 -1.79
N ASP A 30 -17.52 1.52 -2.26
CA ASP A 30 -17.10 1.41 -3.64
C ASP A 30 -15.72 0.76 -3.77
N VAL A 31 -15.43 0.20 -4.93
CA VAL A 31 -14.15 -0.39 -5.27
C VAL A 31 -13.52 0.37 -6.42
N TYR A 32 -12.29 0.82 -6.22
CA TYR A 32 -11.50 1.55 -7.21
C TYR A 32 -10.25 0.76 -7.58
N VAL A 33 -9.91 0.76 -8.86
CA VAL A 33 -8.65 0.20 -9.38
C VAL A 33 -7.86 1.34 -10.01
N VAL A 34 -6.70 1.67 -9.44
CA VAL A 34 -5.80 2.73 -9.93
C VAL A 34 -4.62 2.11 -10.67
N GLY A 35 -4.43 2.49 -11.93
CA GLY A 35 -3.33 1.97 -12.75
C GLY A 35 -3.79 1.29 -14.03
N HIS A 36 -3.22 0.12 -14.33
CA HIS A 36 -3.62 -0.67 -15.49
C HIS A 36 -5.05 -1.19 -15.34
N LYS A 37 -5.86 -1.07 -16.41
CA LYS A 37 -7.23 -1.59 -16.42
C LYS A 37 -7.25 -3.09 -16.76
N PRO A 38 -7.64 -3.97 -15.83
CA PRO A 38 -7.89 -5.37 -16.15
C PRO A 38 -9.01 -5.53 -17.18
N THR A 39 -8.87 -6.48 -18.09
CA THR A 39 -9.81 -6.67 -19.20
C THR A 39 -11.19 -7.15 -18.77
N PHE A 40 -11.30 -7.72 -17.58
CA PHE A 40 -12.54 -8.29 -17.03
C PHE A 40 -13.32 -7.34 -16.10
N LEU A 41 -12.84 -6.11 -15.87
CA LEU A 41 -13.56 -5.15 -15.00
C LEU A 41 -14.95 -4.85 -15.58
N ASN A 42 -15.96 -4.91 -14.73
CA ASN A 42 -17.32 -4.47 -15.00
C ASN A 42 -17.57 -3.06 -14.43
N ASP A 43 -18.74 -2.51 -14.68
CA ASP A 43 -19.11 -1.14 -14.31
C ASP A 43 -19.31 -0.93 -12.79
N ASN A 44 -19.30 -2.00 -11.99
CA ASN A 44 -19.37 -1.91 -10.52
C ASN A 44 -18.03 -1.54 -9.89
N ILE A 45 -16.95 -1.51 -10.67
CA ILE A 45 -15.60 -1.17 -10.20
C ILE A 45 -15.12 0.04 -10.99
N VAL A 46 -14.81 1.12 -10.29
CA VAL A 46 -14.34 2.36 -10.89
C VAL A 46 -12.86 2.22 -11.25
N HIS A 47 -12.53 2.44 -12.52
CA HIS A 47 -11.14 2.45 -12.98
C HIS A 47 -10.61 3.89 -13.07
N ILE A 48 -9.48 4.13 -12.42
CA ILE A 48 -8.71 5.38 -12.49
C ILE A 48 -7.43 5.09 -13.26
N PRO A 49 -7.29 5.55 -14.50
CA PRO A 49 -6.11 5.28 -15.31
C PRO A 49 -4.88 5.99 -14.72
N PHE A 50 -3.79 5.26 -14.60
CA PHE A 50 -2.50 5.77 -14.16
C PHE A 50 -1.36 4.94 -14.78
N ALA A 51 -0.41 5.59 -15.45
CA ALA A 51 0.74 4.94 -16.05
C ALA A 51 1.94 4.94 -15.09
N ASP A 52 2.68 3.84 -15.04
CA ASP A 52 3.95 3.77 -14.33
C ASP A 52 4.99 4.58 -15.12
N SER A 53 5.37 5.75 -14.61
CA SER A 53 6.26 6.72 -15.27
C SER A 53 7.65 6.80 -14.65
N TYR A 54 7.83 6.27 -13.44
CA TYR A 54 9.11 6.26 -12.75
C TYR A 54 9.88 4.94 -12.95
N GLY A 55 11.21 5.03 -12.91
CA GLY A 55 12.10 3.88 -13.02
C GLY A 55 12.07 2.92 -11.83
N ASN A 56 11.43 3.30 -10.71
CA ASN A 56 11.32 2.44 -9.54
C ASN A 56 9.86 2.18 -9.14
N LYS A 57 9.59 0.96 -8.68
CA LYS A 57 8.26 0.49 -8.29
C LYS A 57 7.69 1.25 -7.09
N ALA A 58 8.52 1.61 -6.11
CA ALA A 58 8.04 2.22 -4.88
C ALA A 58 7.45 3.62 -5.11
N THR A 59 8.08 4.43 -5.95
CA THR A 59 7.56 5.75 -6.34
C THR A 59 6.27 5.62 -7.18
N ASN A 60 6.21 4.65 -8.10
CA ASN A 60 4.97 4.41 -8.86
C ASN A 60 3.80 3.98 -7.95
N ILE A 61 4.05 3.16 -6.93
CA ILE A 61 3.06 2.81 -5.92
C ILE A 61 2.59 4.06 -5.16
N MET A 62 3.52 4.87 -4.68
CA MET A 62 3.19 6.12 -3.97
C MET A 62 2.34 7.05 -4.83
N LEU A 63 2.70 7.26 -6.09
CA LEU A 63 1.96 8.11 -7.01
C LEU A 63 0.55 7.60 -7.32
N LYS A 64 0.34 6.28 -7.41
CA LYS A 64 -1.00 5.70 -7.56
C LYS A 64 -1.86 5.93 -6.31
N VAL A 65 -1.28 5.82 -5.12
CA VAL A 65 -1.98 6.11 -3.86
C VAL A 65 -2.27 7.60 -3.73
N LEU A 66 -1.33 8.46 -4.16
CA LEU A 66 -1.53 9.90 -4.21
C LEU A 66 -2.69 10.25 -5.16
N LYS A 67 -2.72 9.66 -6.36
CA LYS A 67 -3.84 9.82 -7.31
C LYS A 67 -5.17 9.39 -6.71
N ALA A 68 -5.20 8.29 -5.95
CA ALA A 68 -6.39 7.87 -5.22
C ALA A 68 -6.80 8.91 -4.17
N SER A 69 -5.85 9.47 -3.42
CA SER A 69 -6.13 10.47 -2.39
C SER A 69 -6.63 11.81 -2.94
N GLU A 70 -6.30 12.13 -4.20
CA GLU A 70 -6.75 13.33 -4.92
C GLU A 70 -8.10 13.14 -5.63
N THR A 71 -8.66 11.93 -5.62
CA THR A 71 -9.93 11.62 -6.29
C THR A 71 -11.09 11.90 -5.36
N ASP A 72 -11.97 12.85 -5.70
CA ASP A 72 -13.04 13.34 -4.82
C ASP A 72 -14.05 12.26 -4.43
N GLU A 73 -14.37 11.34 -5.34
CA GLU A 73 -15.34 10.27 -5.15
C GLU A 73 -14.86 9.20 -4.15
N ILE A 74 -13.57 9.07 -3.93
CA ILE A 74 -13.01 8.17 -2.91
C ILE A 74 -13.23 8.81 -1.52
N SER A 75 -13.63 8.01 -0.55
CA SER A 75 -13.85 8.45 0.85
C SER A 75 -12.56 9.00 1.46
N ASP A 76 -12.70 9.91 2.45
CA ASP A 76 -11.56 10.49 3.18
C ASP A 76 -10.66 9.41 3.78
N ASP A 77 -11.27 8.39 4.37
CA ASP A 77 -10.56 7.17 4.73
C ASP A 77 -10.82 6.10 3.67
N PHE A 78 -9.75 5.52 3.15
CA PHE A 78 -9.83 4.42 2.20
C PHE A 78 -8.84 3.31 2.52
N CYS A 79 -9.27 2.07 2.30
CA CYS A 79 -8.41 0.91 2.46
C CYS A 79 -7.67 0.62 1.16
N LEU A 80 -6.33 0.56 1.23
CA LEU A 80 -5.49 0.14 0.12
C LEU A 80 -5.25 -1.36 0.18
N LEU A 81 -5.43 -2.04 -0.94
CA LEU A 81 -5.13 -3.46 -1.14
C LEU A 81 -4.10 -3.62 -2.26
N ASN A 82 -3.23 -4.60 -2.09
CA ASN A 82 -2.43 -5.10 -3.20
C ASN A 82 -3.32 -5.99 -4.10
N ASP A 83 -2.97 -6.09 -5.37
CA ASP A 83 -3.65 -6.91 -6.37
C ASP A 83 -3.59 -8.43 -6.06
N ASP A 84 -2.60 -8.85 -5.27
CA ASP A 84 -2.35 -10.24 -4.88
C ASP A 84 -2.78 -10.60 -3.44
N TYR A 85 -3.61 -9.76 -2.78
CA TYR A 85 -4.11 -10.02 -1.42
C TYR A 85 -5.50 -10.67 -1.46
N PHE A 86 -5.67 -11.76 -0.71
CA PHE A 86 -6.91 -12.53 -0.66
C PHE A 86 -7.47 -12.59 0.75
N PHE A 87 -8.74 -12.25 0.92
CA PHE A 87 -9.48 -12.52 2.15
C PHE A 87 -9.96 -13.98 2.15
N VAL A 88 -9.75 -14.67 3.27
CA VAL A 88 -10.17 -16.06 3.45
C VAL A 88 -11.18 -16.23 4.58
N ASN A 89 -11.43 -15.16 5.34
CA ASN A 89 -12.41 -15.10 6.42
C ASN A 89 -13.15 -13.76 6.38
N PRO A 90 -14.36 -13.68 6.98
CA PRO A 90 -15.09 -12.43 7.09
C PRO A 90 -14.26 -11.32 7.78
N VAL A 91 -14.32 -10.12 7.22
CA VAL A 91 -13.59 -8.95 7.70
C VAL A 91 -14.39 -7.67 7.49
N ASP A 92 -14.31 -6.75 8.45
CA ASP A 92 -14.79 -5.38 8.26
C ASP A 92 -13.60 -4.48 7.87
N ILE A 93 -13.67 -3.90 6.68
CA ILE A 93 -12.62 -3.04 6.13
C ILE A 93 -12.46 -1.75 6.96
N LYS A 94 -13.56 -1.21 7.54
CA LYS A 94 -13.50 0.04 8.32
C LYS A 94 -12.64 -0.07 9.58
N THR A 95 -12.59 -1.26 10.15
CA THR A 95 -11.87 -1.54 11.41
C THR A 95 -10.63 -2.39 11.19
N TYR A 96 -10.17 -2.49 9.93
CA TYR A 96 -9.02 -3.33 9.63
C TYR A 96 -7.76 -2.81 10.35
N PRO A 97 -7.09 -3.66 11.17
CA PRO A 97 -5.98 -3.21 11.98
C PRO A 97 -4.70 -2.99 11.16
N TYR A 98 -3.83 -2.11 11.65
CA TYR A 98 -2.50 -1.95 11.11
C TYR A 98 -1.59 -3.06 11.62
N TYR A 99 -0.80 -3.63 10.72
CA TYR A 99 0.16 -4.68 11.04
C TYR A 99 1.58 -4.28 10.67
N TRP A 100 2.54 -4.64 11.53
CA TRP A 100 3.95 -4.52 11.25
C TRP A 100 4.67 -5.83 11.57
N LYS A 101 5.82 -6.11 10.97
CA LYS A 101 6.48 -7.42 11.05
C LYS A 101 7.74 -7.45 11.90
N CYS A 102 8.50 -6.37 11.96
CA CYS A 102 9.73 -6.23 12.74
C CYS A 102 10.23 -4.79 12.63
N ASP A 103 11.31 -4.46 13.31
CA ASP A 103 12.01 -3.19 13.06
C ASP A 103 12.74 -3.20 11.70
N LEU A 104 12.84 -2.05 11.04
CA LEU A 104 13.55 -1.92 9.76
C LEU A 104 15.05 -2.25 9.91
N ALA A 105 15.67 -1.95 11.06
CA ALA A 105 17.05 -2.32 11.33
C ALA A 105 17.24 -3.85 11.30
N HIS A 106 16.28 -4.61 11.87
CA HIS A 106 16.29 -6.06 11.80
C HIS A 106 16.13 -6.56 10.35
N THR A 107 15.23 -5.94 9.58
CA THR A 107 15.07 -6.27 8.16
C THR A 107 16.37 -6.10 7.38
N ILE A 108 17.14 -5.04 7.65
CA ILE A 108 18.44 -4.79 7.01
C ILE A 108 19.44 -5.92 7.31
N GLN A 109 19.40 -6.48 8.51
CA GLN A 109 20.33 -7.56 8.92
C GLN A 109 20.03 -8.89 8.23
N ILE A 110 18.75 -9.23 8.06
CA ILE A 110 18.32 -10.56 7.62
C ILE A 110 18.08 -10.68 6.11
N GLN A 111 17.76 -9.59 5.43
CA GLN A 111 17.48 -9.60 3.99
C GLN A 111 18.63 -8.98 3.19
N ARG A 112 19.14 -9.71 2.19
CA ARG A 112 20.24 -9.28 1.30
C ARG A 112 19.82 -9.31 -0.17
N ASN A 113 18.63 -8.80 -0.47
CA ASN A 113 18.08 -8.75 -1.82
C ASN A 113 17.75 -7.30 -2.23
N GLU A 114 17.19 -7.11 -3.42
CA GLU A 114 16.81 -5.79 -3.94
C GLU A 114 15.87 -5.01 -3.02
N TYR A 115 15.11 -5.67 -2.16
CA TYR A 115 14.23 -5.02 -1.20
C TYR A 115 14.99 -4.10 -0.22
N GLN A 116 16.23 -4.42 0.11
CA GLN A 116 17.08 -3.54 0.94
C GLN A 116 17.26 -2.15 0.37
N GLN A 117 17.18 -1.99 -0.95
CA GLN A 117 17.30 -0.69 -1.63
C GLN A 117 16.18 0.28 -1.22
N HIS A 118 15.03 -0.24 -0.75
CA HIS A 118 13.92 0.54 -0.18
C HIS A 118 13.97 0.62 1.34
N VAL A 119 14.41 -0.46 2.00
CA VAL A 119 14.47 -0.54 3.48
C VAL A 119 15.50 0.43 4.05
N ILE A 120 16.72 0.45 3.50
CA ILE A 120 17.82 1.27 4.01
C ILE A 120 17.48 2.77 3.97
N PRO A 121 17.04 3.37 2.85
CA PRO A 121 16.69 4.78 2.83
C PRO A 121 15.49 5.09 3.72
N THR A 122 14.48 4.18 3.81
CA THR A 122 13.34 4.37 4.70
C THR A 122 13.78 4.41 6.17
N TYR A 123 14.64 3.47 6.57
CA TYR A 123 15.18 3.41 7.94
C TYR A 123 15.95 4.69 8.29
N LYS A 124 16.87 5.12 7.42
CA LYS A 124 17.67 6.32 7.65
C LYS A 124 16.80 7.57 7.77
N GLU A 125 15.86 7.76 6.87
CA GLU A 125 14.96 8.91 6.85
C GLU A 125 14.11 9.00 8.13
N LEU A 126 13.55 7.87 8.59
CA LEU A 126 12.78 7.82 9.84
C LEU A 126 13.68 8.09 11.06
N LEU A 127 14.90 7.54 11.08
CA LEU A 127 15.85 7.74 12.17
C LEU A 127 16.28 9.20 12.28
N ASP A 128 16.63 9.85 11.15
CA ASP A 128 17.02 11.24 11.08
C ASP A 128 15.91 12.19 11.60
N ARG A 129 14.65 11.81 11.37
CA ARG A 129 13.47 12.51 11.89
C ARG A 129 13.09 12.11 13.33
N LYS A 130 13.84 11.22 13.96
CA LYS A 130 13.56 10.69 15.33
C LYS A 130 12.17 10.02 15.44
N LEU A 131 11.74 9.35 14.37
CA LEU A 131 10.48 8.61 14.29
C LEU A 131 10.69 7.11 14.58
N PRO A 132 9.64 6.37 14.96
CA PRO A 132 9.70 4.91 15.04
C PRO A 132 10.15 4.29 13.71
N THR A 133 10.76 3.11 13.76
CA THR A 133 11.32 2.43 12.60
C THR A 133 10.69 1.07 12.32
N LYS A 134 9.39 0.93 12.61
CA LYS A 134 8.63 -0.29 12.38
C LYS A 134 8.43 -0.55 10.88
N ASN A 135 8.57 -1.82 10.48
CA ASN A 135 8.32 -2.25 9.11
C ASN A 135 6.86 -2.63 8.92
N PHE A 136 6.06 -1.73 8.35
CA PHE A 136 4.65 -1.94 8.03
C PHE A 136 4.41 -2.57 6.64
N ASP A 137 5.47 -2.94 5.91
CA ASP A 137 5.34 -3.58 4.61
C ASP A 137 5.03 -5.08 4.75
N THR A 138 3.83 -5.36 5.17
CA THR A 138 3.30 -6.71 5.46
C THR A 138 2.42 -7.26 4.33
N HIS A 139 2.30 -6.59 3.20
CA HIS A 139 1.34 -6.89 2.11
C HIS A 139 -0.14 -6.92 2.53
N LYS A 140 -0.46 -6.72 3.81
CA LYS A 140 -1.84 -6.67 4.31
C LYS A 140 -2.53 -5.37 3.90
N PRO A 141 -3.88 -5.33 3.86
CA PRO A 141 -4.62 -4.08 3.68
C PRO A 141 -4.19 -3.00 4.68
N ILE A 142 -4.24 -1.75 4.25
CA ILE A 142 -3.90 -0.59 5.09
C ILE A 142 -4.90 0.53 4.86
N ILE A 143 -5.33 1.18 5.92
CA ILE A 143 -6.23 2.34 5.83
C ILE A 143 -5.39 3.62 5.74
N TYR A 144 -5.66 4.43 4.72
CA TYR A 144 -5.10 5.77 4.57
C TYR A 144 -6.20 6.80 4.73
N ASN A 145 -5.89 7.92 5.40
CA ASN A 145 -6.68 9.14 5.35
C ASN A 145 -6.11 10.06 4.27
N LYS A 146 -6.95 10.63 3.40
CA LYS A 146 -6.54 11.45 2.25
C LYS A 146 -5.63 12.61 2.63
N SER A 147 -6.09 13.48 3.53
CA SER A 147 -5.37 14.70 3.90
C SER A 147 -4.05 14.37 4.61
N LEU A 148 -4.08 13.45 5.57
CA LEU A 148 -2.88 13.01 6.27
C LEU A 148 -1.88 12.34 5.31
N PHE A 149 -2.37 11.60 4.33
CA PHE A 149 -1.51 10.97 3.32
C PHE A 149 -0.81 12.02 2.45
N GLN A 150 -1.55 12.99 1.92
CA GLN A 150 -1.01 14.08 1.10
C GLN A 150 0.00 14.92 1.90
N ASP A 151 -0.33 15.28 3.12
CA ASP A 151 0.56 16.04 4.01
C ASP A 151 1.88 15.29 4.27
N ILE A 152 1.80 13.98 4.56
CA ILE A 152 2.99 13.16 4.81
C ILE A 152 3.82 13.03 3.54
N VAL A 153 3.20 12.68 2.41
CA VAL A 153 3.94 12.47 1.16
C VAL A 153 4.69 13.75 0.74
N SER A 154 4.10 14.93 0.95
CA SER A 154 4.72 16.22 0.63
C SER A 154 5.99 16.53 1.44
N GLN A 155 6.18 15.89 2.60
CA GLN A 155 7.33 16.11 3.49
C GLN A 155 8.58 15.31 3.11
N TYR A 156 8.47 14.38 2.15
CA TYR A 156 9.54 13.46 1.78
C TYR A 156 9.95 13.65 0.32
N ASP A 157 11.25 13.54 0.05
CA ASP A 157 11.78 13.54 -1.32
C ASP A 157 11.64 12.14 -1.94
N TRP A 158 10.64 11.97 -2.80
CA TRP A 158 10.37 10.72 -3.54
C TRP A 158 11.16 10.61 -4.84
N ASN A 159 11.86 11.68 -5.27
CA ASN A 159 12.68 11.68 -6.47
C ASN A 159 14.05 11.03 -6.21
N ARG A 160 14.04 9.75 -5.93
CA ARG A 160 15.21 8.96 -5.58
C ARG A 160 15.31 7.71 -6.46
N PRO A 161 16.52 7.15 -6.67
CA PRO A 161 16.68 5.90 -7.45
C PRO A 161 15.83 4.74 -6.94
N TYR A 162 15.59 4.68 -5.62
CA TYR A 162 14.93 3.55 -4.97
C TYR A 162 13.79 4.03 -4.07
N GLY A 163 13.05 4.90 -4.14
CA GLY A 163 11.92 5.32 -3.30
C GLY A 163 11.92 4.78 -1.86
N PHE A 164 10.86 5.03 -1.14
CA PHE A 164 10.67 4.58 0.25
C PHE A 164 9.63 3.47 0.35
N ILE A 165 9.61 2.75 1.47
CA ILE A 165 8.51 1.88 1.86
C ILE A 165 7.35 2.75 2.34
N LEU A 166 6.40 3.02 1.45
CA LEU A 166 5.30 3.95 1.66
C LEU A 166 4.53 3.70 2.96
N ARG A 167 4.17 2.43 3.23
CA ARG A 167 3.42 2.04 4.44
C ARG A 167 4.18 2.35 5.71
N SER A 168 5.50 2.10 5.71
CA SER A 168 6.35 2.40 6.88
C SER A 168 6.55 3.90 7.07
N ILE A 169 6.70 4.69 6.00
CA ILE A 169 6.72 6.15 6.10
C ILE A 169 5.43 6.64 6.73
N TYR A 170 4.28 6.30 6.16
CA TYR A 170 2.98 6.77 6.64
C TYR A 170 2.72 6.41 8.10
N CYS A 171 2.82 5.13 8.44
CA CYS A 171 2.46 4.66 9.77
C CYS A 171 3.42 5.16 10.87
N ASN A 172 4.73 5.21 10.61
CA ASN A 172 5.69 5.71 11.59
C ASN A 172 5.59 7.23 11.77
N THR A 173 5.32 7.99 10.71
CA THR A 173 5.12 9.45 10.80
C THR A 173 3.90 9.78 11.65
N LEU A 174 2.82 9.00 11.55
CA LEU A 174 1.62 9.16 12.39
C LEU A 174 1.74 8.52 13.78
N GLY A 175 2.84 7.86 14.11
CA GLY A 175 3.01 7.17 15.39
C GLY A 175 2.05 5.99 15.59
N ILE A 176 1.61 5.35 14.51
CA ILE A 176 0.69 4.20 14.60
C ILE A 176 1.38 3.03 15.31
N THR A 177 0.77 2.54 16.40
CA THR A 177 1.33 1.42 17.15
C THR A 177 1.23 0.10 16.40
N GLY A 178 0.08 -0.18 15.79
CA GLY A 178 -0.19 -1.41 15.06
C GLY A 178 -0.02 -2.70 15.86
N ILE A 179 -0.27 -3.85 15.23
CA ILE A 179 -0.12 -5.20 15.79
C ILE A 179 1.11 -5.85 15.17
N GLU A 180 2.01 -6.35 16.00
CA GLU A 180 3.15 -7.12 15.52
C GLU A 180 2.71 -8.49 15.01
N ARG A 181 3.11 -8.83 13.79
CA ARG A 181 2.85 -10.14 13.18
C ARG A 181 4.08 -10.58 12.41
N VAL A 182 4.57 -11.76 12.72
CA VAL A 182 5.58 -12.41 11.89
C VAL A 182 4.94 -12.71 10.52
N ASP A 183 5.55 -12.21 9.47
CA ASP A 183 5.13 -12.47 8.08
C ASP A 183 5.66 -13.86 7.71
N ASN A 184 4.87 -14.89 7.99
CA ASN A 184 5.16 -16.25 7.54
C ASN A 184 4.80 -16.31 6.05
N LYS A 185 5.77 -16.08 5.18
CA LYS A 185 5.70 -16.42 3.76
C LYS A 185 6.04 -17.87 3.55
#